data_444aa0cf3aac908eeb4cd63b9baba1c8
#
_entry.id   444aa0cf3aac908eeb4cd63b9baba1c8
#
_cell.length_a   1.000
_cell.length_b   1.000
_cell.length_c   1.000
_cell.angle_alpha   90.00
_cell.angle_beta   90.00
_cell.angle_gamma   90.00
#
_symmetry.space_group_name_H-M   'P 1'
#
loop_
_entity.id
_entity.type
_entity.pdbx_description
1 polymer ?
#
loop_
_entity_poly.entity_id
_entity_poly.type
_entity_poly.pdbx_seq_one_letter_code
_entity_poly.pdbx_strand_id
1 'polypeptide(L)'
;YLDEKKNIKRHSDFKTGQDINIEDINESLIISDREGYYKLYIEYKDDGYVTTDRYKNFTTSDLIETLNKRKPKSVSKLSWVLEPNFKENKISSHGYRVDWLDGDITYEYESLVLGRNGYIKLTLTLSGDGNDTDEFFDFYSSIIKEISSTVIFDDEYAYSDFKPEDYISIYTLTNLIDGSYGMGISTD
;
A
#
# COMPACT_ATOMS: atom_id res chain seq x y z
N TYR A 1 15.78 -10.04 -4.61
CA TYR A 1 16.93 -9.36 -5.22
C TYR A 1 16.73 -7.88 -5.09
N LEU A 2 17.68 -7.23 -4.47
CA LEU A 2 17.76 -5.79 -4.34
C LEU A 2 18.44 -5.21 -5.55
N ASP A 3 17.91 -4.09 -6.04
CA ASP A 3 18.61 -3.31 -7.06
C ASP A 3 19.98 -2.89 -6.49
N GLU A 4 21.06 -3.28 -7.18
CA GLU A 4 22.44 -3.04 -6.76
C GLU A 4 22.79 -1.56 -6.54
N LYS A 5 21.93 -0.65 -7.01
CA LYS A 5 22.17 0.80 -6.92
C LYS A 5 21.93 1.39 -5.53
N LYS A 6 21.26 0.68 -4.61
CA LYS A 6 20.80 1.30 -3.35
C LYS A 6 21.20 0.58 -2.06
N ASN A 7 22.15 -0.35 -2.06
CA ASN A 7 22.69 -0.99 -0.86
C ASN A 7 21.68 -1.60 0.13
N ILE A 8 20.45 -1.87 -0.28
CA ILE A 8 19.46 -2.43 0.62
C ILE A 8 19.60 -3.94 0.63
N LYS A 9 19.68 -4.47 1.83
CA LYS A 9 20.01 -5.85 2.12
C LYS A 9 18.90 -6.84 1.80
N ARG A 10 19.27 -8.11 1.70
CA ARG A 10 18.38 -9.22 1.37
C ARG A 10 17.19 -9.31 2.35
N HIS A 11 16.09 -9.92 1.91
CA HIS A 11 14.89 -10.19 2.71
C HIS A 11 15.14 -10.77 4.11
N SER A 12 16.21 -11.58 4.30
CA SER A 12 16.63 -12.06 5.63
C SER A 12 17.01 -10.95 6.59
N ASP A 13 17.42 -9.79 6.08
CA ASP A 13 17.90 -8.66 6.87
C ASP A 13 16.73 -7.73 7.24
N PHE A 14 15.63 -7.77 6.48
CA PHE A 14 14.39 -7.09 6.84
C PHE A 14 13.76 -7.60 8.14
N LYS A 15 13.98 -8.88 8.46
CA LYS A 15 13.55 -9.48 9.73
C LYS A 15 14.30 -8.95 10.96
N THR A 16 15.34 -8.14 10.75
CA THR A 16 16.23 -7.65 11.82
C THR A 16 16.00 -6.20 12.23
N GLY A 17 14.89 -5.57 11.79
CA GLY A 17 14.47 -4.25 12.28
C GLY A 17 15.43 -3.12 11.90
N GLN A 18 15.94 -3.10 10.68
CA GLN A 18 16.69 -1.95 10.18
C GLN A 18 15.72 -0.87 9.68
N ASP A 19 15.91 0.34 10.17
CA ASP A 19 15.17 1.51 9.73
C ASP A 19 15.41 1.75 8.23
N ILE A 20 14.33 1.96 7.47
CA ILE A 20 14.41 2.42 6.08
C ILE A 20 14.48 3.93 6.13
N ASN A 21 15.60 4.51 5.70
CA ASN A 21 15.70 5.96 5.60
C ASN A 21 14.97 6.44 4.33
N ILE A 22 13.97 7.28 4.49
CA ILE A 22 13.13 7.83 3.41
C ILE A 22 13.93 8.67 2.42
N GLU A 23 14.97 9.36 2.87
CA GLU A 23 15.87 10.13 1.99
C GLU A 23 16.52 9.25 0.90
N ASP A 24 16.61 7.96 1.15
CA ASP A 24 17.15 6.99 0.19
C ASP A 24 16.10 6.49 -0.81
N ILE A 25 14.80 6.79 -0.62
CA ILE A 25 13.71 6.38 -1.50
C ILE A 25 13.38 7.52 -2.50
N ASN A 26 14.32 7.85 -3.38
CA ASN A 26 14.02 8.75 -4.51
C ASN A 26 13.25 8.08 -5.64
N GLU A 27 13.07 6.76 -5.58
CA GLU A 27 12.38 5.91 -6.57
C GLU A 27 11.76 4.72 -5.86
N SER A 28 10.97 3.92 -6.59
CA SER A 28 10.37 2.71 -6.04
C SER A 28 11.45 1.67 -5.70
N LEU A 29 11.38 1.11 -4.51
CA LEU A 29 12.18 -0.04 -4.11
C LEU A 29 11.39 -1.32 -4.37
N ILE A 30 11.99 -2.30 -5.04
CA ILE A 30 11.39 -3.61 -5.30
C ILE A 30 12.20 -4.68 -4.60
N ILE A 31 11.54 -5.47 -3.76
CA ILE A 31 12.10 -6.65 -3.11
C ILE A 31 11.32 -7.86 -3.62
N SER A 32 12.01 -8.88 -4.13
CA SER A 32 11.38 -10.13 -4.53
C SER A 32 12.20 -11.32 -4.07
N ASP A 33 11.55 -12.48 -3.89
CA ASP A 33 12.26 -13.74 -3.76
C ASP A 33 12.83 -14.23 -5.09
N ARG A 34 13.66 -15.27 -5.05
CA ARG A 34 14.30 -15.82 -6.25
C ARG A 34 13.32 -16.50 -7.21
N GLU A 35 12.21 -16.96 -6.70
CA GLU A 35 11.21 -17.73 -7.42
C GLU A 35 10.06 -16.86 -7.92
N GLY A 36 10.01 -15.58 -7.45
CA GLY A 36 9.01 -14.60 -7.88
C GLY A 36 7.63 -14.79 -7.23
N TYR A 37 7.56 -15.58 -6.14
CA TYR A 37 6.30 -15.79 -5.42
C TYR A 37 5.75 -14.55 -4.77
N TYR A 38 6.64 -13.62 -4.39
CA TYR A 38 6.20 -12.33 -3.87
C TYR A 38 7.06 -11.17 -4.40
N LYS A 39 6.44 -9.99 -4.43
CA LYS A 39 7.10 -8.72 -4.73
C LYS A 39 6.59 -7.67 -3.74
N LEU A 40 7.52 -7.03 -3.04
CA LEU A 40 7.24 -5.87 -2.21
C LEU A 40 7.74 -4.62 -2.91
N TYR A 41 6.83 -3.68 -3.11
CA TYR A 41 7.12 -2.33 -3.62
C TYR A 41 7.02 -1.35 -2.48
N ILE A 42 7.97 -0.44 -2.38
CA ILE A 42 7.97 0.67 -1.43
C ILE A 42 8.17 1.94 -2.24
N GLU A 43 7.22 2.88 -2.15
CA GLU A 43 7.21 4.10 -2.92
C GLU A 43 6.87 5.29 -2.02
N TYR A 44 7.61 6.39 -2.13
CA TYR A 44 7.18 7.68 -1.60
C TYR A 44 6.36 8.43 -2.65
N LYS A 45 5.25 9.02 -2.23
CA LYS A 45 4.36 9.85 -3.05
C LYS A 45 4.29 11.24 -2.43
N ASP A 46 4.86 12.22 -3.15
CA ASP A 46 4.85 13.64 -2.78
C ASP A 46 3.55 14.30 -3.29
N ASP A 47 2.42 13.81 -2.78
CA ASP A 47 1.08 14.23 -3.23
C ASP A 47 0.45 15.29 -2.30
N GLY A 48 1.20 15.78 -1.31
CA GLY A 48 0.72 16.68 -0.29
C GLY A 48 0.00 15.98 0.87
N TYR A 49 -0.58 16.76 1.76
CA TYR A 49 -1.26 16.27 2.95
C TYR A 49 -2.56 15.53 2.60
N VAL A 50 -2.59 14.23 2.84
CA VAL A 50 -3.76 13.37 2.57
C VAL A 50 -4.78 13.48 3.69
N THR A 51 -5.98 13.97 3.38
CA THR A 51 -7.04 14.10 4.39
C THR A 51 -7.75 12.77 4.66
N THR A 52 -8.14 12.58 5.92
CA THR A 52 -8.86 11.38 6.39
C THR A 52 -10.32 11.63 6.74
N ASP A 53 -10.81 12.86 6.57
CA ASP A 53 -12.11 13.32 7.08
C ASP A 53 -13.30 12.52 6.53
N ARG A 54 -13.19 12.02 5.30
CA ARG A 54 -14.26 11.26 4.63
C ARG A 54 -14.17 9.76 4.86
N TYR A 55 -13.07 9.25 5.38
CA TYR A 55 -12.87 7.81 5.55
C TYR A 55 -13.95 7.15 6.42
N LYS A 56 -14.40 7.84 7.47
CA LYS A 56 -15.42 7.34 8.42
C LYS A 56 -16.82 7.20 7.80
N ASN A 57 -17.05 7.77 6.63
CA ASN A 57 -18.35 7.77 5.94
C ASN A 57 -18.52 6.61 4.95
N PHE A 58 -17.48 5.80 4.75
CA PHE A 58 -17.50 4.67 3.83
C PHE A 58 -17.47 3.36 4.60
N THR A 59 -18.24 2.39 4.14
CA THR A 59 -18.12 1.02 4.60
C THR A 59 -17.07 0.28 3.77
N THR A 60 -16.51 -0.81 4.32
CA THR A 60 -15.57 -1.66 3.57
C THR A 60 -16.24 -2.27 2.33
N SER A 61 -17.56 -2.47 2.39
CA SER A 61 -18.39 -2.90 1.26
C SER A 61 -18.44 -1.87 0.14
N ASP A 62 -18.59 -0.57 0.46
CA ASP A 62 -18.62 0.50 -0.55
C ASP A 62 -17.26 0.62 -1.25
N LEU A 63 -16.18 0.48 -0.50
CA LEU A 63 -14.81 0.55 -1.03
C LEU A 63 -14.54 -0.59 -2.02
N ILE A 64 -14.85 -1.84 -1.67
CA ILE A 64 -14.61 -2.98 -2.57
C ILE A 64 -15.53 -2.95 -3.80
N GLU A 65 -16.75 -2.46 -3.65
CA GLU A 65 -17.66 -2.27 -4.79
C GLU A 65 -17.10 -1.23 -5.76
N THR A 66 -16.54 -0.13 -5.24
CA THR A 66 -15.91 0.91 -6.05
C THR A 66 -14.68 0.38 -6.78
N LEU A 67 -13.82 -0.36 -6.10
CA LEU A 67 -12.67 -1.06 -6.70
C LEU A 67 -13.13 -1.99 -7.84
N ASN A 68 -14.16 -2.81 -7.62
CA ASN A 68 -14.67 -3.72 -8.63
C ASN A 68 -15.28 -3.01 -9.84
N LYS A 69 -15.83 -1.82 -9.69
CA LYS A 69 -16.32 -0.99 -10.81
C LYS A 69 -15.16 -0.44 -11.67
N ARG A 70 -13.98 -0.28 -11.08
CA ARG A 70 -12.81 0.38 -11.69
C ARG A 70 -11.70 -0.59 -12.09
N LYS A 71 -11.78 -1.84 -11.67
CA LYS A 71 -10.76 -2.86 -11.94
C LYS A 71 -10.45 -2.97 -13.42
N PRO A 72 -9.22 -3.36 -13.80
CA PRO A 72 -8.85 -3.65 -15.18
C PRO A 72 -9.77 -4.70 -15.82
N LYS A 73 -9.94 -4.65 -17.13
CA LYS A 73 -10.79 -5.61 -17.87
C LYS A 73 -10.29 -7.06 -17.77
N SER A 74 -8.99 -7.25 -17.50
CA SER A 74 -8.37 -8.57 -17.29
C SER A 74 -8.68 -9.18 -15.91
N VAL A 75 -9.19 -8.37 -14.98
CA VAL A 75 -9.56 -8.83 -13.63
C VAL A 75 -11.04 -9.20 -13.60
N SER A 76 -11.35 -10.41 -13.17
CA SER A 76 -12.72 -10.90 -12.98
C SER A 76 -13.34 -10.29 -11.73
N LYS A 77 -12.66 -10.38 -10.59
CA LYS A 77 -13.17 -9.93 -9.29
C LYS A 77 -12.06 -9.51 -8.33
N LEU A 78 -12.39 -8.56 -7.45
CA LEU A 78 -11.63 -8.20 -6.25
C LEU A 78 -12.45 -8.53 -5.01
N SER A 79 -11.82 -9.15 -4.01
CA SER A 79 -12.46 -9.48 -2.73
C SER A 79 -11.51 -9.19 -1.58
N TRP A 80 -11.99 -8.60 -0.48
CA TRP A 80 -11.14 -8.38 0.69
C TRP A 80 -10.63 -9.70 1.27
N VAL A 81 -9.34 -9.75 1.60
CA VAL A 81 -8.71 -10.73 2.49
C VAL A 81 -8.26 -10.06 3.79
N LEU A 82 -8.03 -8.76 3.75
CA LEU A 82 -7.82 -7.89 4.91
C LEU A 82 -8.60 -6.61 4.66
N GLU A 83 -9.67 -6.37 5.41
CA GLU A 83 -10.44 -5.14 5.29
C GLU A 83 -9.61 -3.92 5.72
N PRO A 84 -9.82 -2.76 5.07
CA PRO A 84 -9.11 -1.54 5.40
C PRO A 84 -9.24 -1.18 6.88
N ASN A 85 -8.11 -0.96 7.51
CA ASN A 85 -8.03 -0.56 8.90
C ASN A 85 -7.08 0.65 9.00
N PHE A 86 -7.59 1.73 9.59
CA PHE A 86 -6.84 2.97 9.79
C PHE A 86 -6.47 3.11 11.27
N LYS A 87 -5.18 3.05 11.57
CA LYS A 87 -4.64 3.11 12.93
C LYS A 87 -3.87 4.40 13.20
N GLU A 88 -4.02 4.92 14.41
CA GLU A 88 -3.22 6.05 14.93
C GLU A 88 -3.21 7.28 14.02
N ASN A 89 -4.27 7.47 13.23
CA ASN A 89 -4.43 8.58 12.29
C ASN A 89 -3.30 8.71 11.25
N LYS A 90 -2.51 7.68 11.01
CA LYS A 90 -1.39 7.74 10.07
C LYS A 90 -1.12 6.48 9.24
N ILE A 91 -1.64 5.32 9.64
CA ILE A 91 -1.39 4.06 8.92
C ILE A 91 -2.72 3.43 8.52
N SER A 92 -2.88 3.14 7.22
CA SER A 92 -3.96 2.33 6.70
C SER A 92 -3.40 1.08 6.06
N SER A 93 -3.90 -0.09 6.43
CA SER A 93 -3.51 -1.36 5.83
C SER A 93 -4.74 -2.11 5.37
N HIS A 94 -4.67 -2.71 4.19
CA HIS A 94 -5.71 -3.54 3.61
C HIS A 94 -5.10 -4.58 2.67
N GLY A 95 -5.90 -5.56 2.27
CA GLY A 95 -5.47 -6.56 1.29
C GLY A 95 -6.65 -7.15 0.55
N TYR A 96 -6.46 -7.50 -0.69
CA TYR A 96 -7.49 -8.11 -1.53
C TYR A 96 -6.93 -9.25 -2.38
N ARG A 97 -7.80 -10.20 -2.64
CA ARG A 97 -7.61 -11.25 -3.64
C ARG A 97 -8.03 -10.70 -5.00
N VAL A 98 -7.22 -10.96 -6.00
CA VAL A 98 -7.46 -10.63 -7.41
C VAL A 98 -7.71 -11.94 -8.17
N ASP A 99 -8.93 -12.12 -8.64
CA ASP A 99 -9.28 -13.22 -9.54
C ASP A 99 -9.14 -12.71 -10.99
N TRP A 100 -8.22 -13.30 -11.76
CA TRP A 100 -7.99 -12.93 -13.16
C TRP A 100 -8.91 -13.71 -14.10
N LEU A 101 -9.15 -13.20 -15.31
CA LEU A 101 -10.03 -13.86 -16.29
C LEU A 101 -9.45 -15.16 -16.87
N ASP A 102 -8.13 -15.32 -16.85
CA ASP A 102 -7.43 -16.54 -17.26
C ASP A 102 -7.42 -17.64 -16.20
N GLY A 103 -7.94 -17.34 -15.03
CA GLY A 103 -8.06 -18.24 -13.88
C GLY A 103 -6.94 -18.11 -12.86
N ASP A 104 -5.95 -17.27 -13.13
CA ASP A 104 -4.90 -16.97 -12.15
C ASP A 104 -5.46 -16.23 -10.93
N ILE A 105 -4.78 -16.40 -9.81
CA ILE A 105 -5.10 -15.73 -8.56
C ILE A 105 -3.85 -15.03 -8.04
N THR A 106 -4.01 -13.77 -7.66
CA THR A 106 -2.98 -13.05 -6.93
C THR A 106 -3.58 -12.38 -5.70
N TYR A 107 -2.71 -12.07 -4.74
CA TYR A 107 -3.08 -11.32 -3.53
C TYR A 107 -2.25 -10.05 -3.48
N GLU A 108 -2.90 -8.95 -3.17
CA GLU A 108 -2.23 -7.67 -2.96
C GLU A 108 -2.55 -7.16 -1.56
N TYR A 109 -1.49 -6.87 -0.80
CA TYR A 109 -1.58 -6.20 0.49
C TYR A 109 -0.96 -4.81 0.36
N GLU A 110 -1.70 -3.80 0.75
CA GLU A 110 -1.24 -2.43 0.73
C GLU A 110 -1.20 -1.85 2.14
N SER A 111 -0.19 -1.03 2.39
CA SER A 111 -0.13 -0.17 3.57
C SER A 111 0.27 1.24 3.15
N LEU A 112 -0.48 2.21 3.64
CA LEU A 112 -0.26 3.64 3.42
C LEU A 112 0.17 4.26 4.74
N VAL A 113 1.40 4.76 4.80
CA VAL A 113 1.92 5.50 5.96
C VAL A 113 1.91 6.97 5.61
N LEU A 114 1.00 7.73 6.25
CA LEU A 114 0.79 9.13 5.94
C LEU A 114 1.85 10.00 6.62
N GLY A 115 2.39 10.95 5.86
CA GLY A 115 3.24 12.03 6.32
C GLY A 115 2.61 13.39 6.04
N ARG A 116 3.31 14.46 6.44
CA ARG A 116 2.85 15.84 6.26
C ARG A 116 2.71 16.25 4.80
N ASN A 117 3.69 15.87 3.95
CA ASN A 117 3.76 16.32 2.57
C ASN A 117 3.44 15.20 1.55
N GLY A 118 3.03 14.03 2.04
CA GLY A 118 2.77 12.89 1.18
C GLY A 118 2.61 11.62 2.00
N TYR A 119 2.89 10.48 1.37
CA TYR A 119 2.77 9.18 2.03
C TYR A 119 3.76 8.17 1.46
N ILE A 120 4.06 7.16 2.25
CA ILE A 120 4.74 5.97 1.77
C ILE A 120 3.69 4.90 1.50
N LYS A 121 3.71 4.37 0.28
CA LYS A 121 2.90 3.23 -0.13
C LYS A 121 3.78 1.98 -0.14
N LEU A 122 3.37 0.96 0.60
CA LEU A 122 3.91 -0.38 0.54
C LEU A 122 2.89 -1.27 -0.17
N THR A 123 3.32 -2.02 -1.18
CA THR A 123 2.46 -2.98 -1.89
C THR A 123 3.17 -4.32 -1.94
N LEU A 124 2.58 -5.33 -1.31
CA LEU A 124 3.06 -6.71 -1.36
C LEU A 124 2.13 -7.51 -2.27
N THR A 125 2.67 -7.98 -3.40
CA THR A 125 1.97 -8.84 -4.36
C THR A 125 2.44 -10.27 -4.23
N LEU A 126 1.51 -11.21 -4.19
CA LEU A 126 1.75 -12.64 -4.06
C LEU A 126 1.04 -13.41 -5.17
N SER A 127 1.67 -14.45 -5.69
CA SER A 127 0.99 -15.45 -6.52
C SER A 127 0.26 -16.45 -5.61
N GLY A 128 -0.98 -16.78 -5.93
CA GLY A 128 -1.80 -17.75 -5.20
C GLY A 128 -2.18 -18.92 -6.09
N ASP A 129 -2.52 -20.06 -5.48
CA ASP A 129 -3.01 -21.26 -6.17
C ASP A 129 -4.51 -21.54 -5.90
N GLY A 130 -5.15 -20.66 -5.12
CA GLY A 130 -6.56 -20.77 -4.72
C GLY A 130 -6.84 -21.70 -3.56
N ASN A 131 -5.83 -22.41 -3.05
CA ASN A 131 -5.91 -23.27 -1.87
C ASN A 131 -5.32 -22.62 -0.61
N ASP A 132 -5.06 -21.31 -0.70
CA ASP A 132 -4.44 -20.56 0.37
C ASP A 132 -5.27 -20.57 1.64
N THR A 133 -4.61 -20.72 2.76
CA THR A 133 -5.21 -20.84 4.09
C THR A 133 -5.21 -19.52 4.84
N ASP A 134 -5.98 -19.43 5.93
CA ASP A 134 -5.96 -18.30 6.84
C ASP A 134 -4.54 -18.02 7.37
N GLU A 135 -3.75 -19.06 7.64
CA GLU A 135 -2.36 -18.94 8.09
C GLU A 135 -1.48 -18.25 7.04
N PHE A 136 -1.72 -18.51 5.74
CA PHE A 136 -1.04 -17.84 4.64
C PHE A 136 -1.36 -16.33 4.66
N PHE A 137 -2.63 -15.97 4.75
CA PHE A 137 -3.03 -14.56 4.79
C PHE A 137 -2.51 -13.83 6.03
N ASP A 138 -2.58 -14.45 7.19
CA ASP A 138 -2.09 -13.89 8.44
C ASP A 138 -0.58 -13.64 8.37
N PHE A 139 0.18 -14.59 7.84
CA PHE A 139 1.62 -14.46 7.69
C PHE A 139 1.98 -13.24 6.83
N TYR A 140 1.45 -13.13 5.62
CA TYR A 140 1.80 -12.05 4.71
C TYR A 140 1.24 -10.69 5.15
N SER A 141 0.04 -10.67 5.73
CA SER A 141 -0.51 -9.44 6.31
C SER A 141 0.32 -8.95 7.50
N SER A 142 0.93 -9.86 8.27
CA SER A 142 1.81 -9.49 9.37
C SER A 142 3.11 -8.85 8.89
N ILE A 143 3.69 -9.35 7.79
CA ILE A 143 4.90 -8.78 7.19
C ILE A 143 4.68 -7.31 6.81
N ILE A 144 3.60 -7.01 6.07
CA ILE A 144 3.36 -5.63 5.63
C ILE A 144 3.03 -4.71 6.81
N LYS A 145 2.31 -5.21 7.82
CA LYS A 145 2.02 -4.46 9.04
C LYS A 145 3.28 -4.17 9.86
N GLU A 146 4.18 -5.15 9.96
CA GLU A 146 5.47 -5.00 10.65
C GLU A 146 6.31 -3.94 9.94
N ILE A 147 6.53 -4.08 8.63
CA ILE A 147 7.32 -3.12 7.85
C ILE A 147 6.71 -1.71 7.94
N SER A 148 5.41 -1.56 7.74
CA SER A 148 4.77 -0.25 7.79
C SER A 148 4.84 0.42 9.17
N SER A 149 4.92 -0.38 10.24
CA SER A 149 5.07 0.14 11.61
C SER A 149 6.46 0.69 11.89
N THR A 150 7.48 0.27 11.13
CA THR A 150 8.86 0.78 11.25
C THR A 150 9.09 2.06 10.44
N VAL A 151 8.16 2.42 9.56
CA VAL A 151 8.25 3.67 8.80
C VAL A 151 7.97 4.86 9.72
N ILE A 152 8.97 5.71 9.87
CA ILE A 152 8.91 6.93 10.69
C ILE A 152 9.27 8.10 9.79
N PHE A 153 8.45 9.13 9.81
CA PHE A 153 8.81 10.42 9.24
C PHE A 153 9.59 11.23 10.27
N ASP A 154 10.62 11.91 9.84
CA ASP A 154 11.37 12.82 10.69
C ASP A 154 10.47 13.90 11.27
N ASP A 155 10.90 14.49 12.39
CA ASP A 155 10.28 15.67 12.98
C ASP A 155 10.07 16.74 11.89
N GLU A 156 8.94 17.41 11.91
CA GLU A 156 8.45 18.36 10.89
C GLU A 156 7.82 17.73 9.63
N TYR A 157 8.01 16.42 9.38
CA TYR A 157 7.39 15.69 8.26
C TYR A 157 6.33 14.69 8.71
N ALA A 158 6.12 14.54 10.03
CA ALA A 158 5.10 13.66 10.57
C ALA A 158 3.69 14.17 10.19
N TYR A 159 2.76 13.25 10.05
CA TYR A 159 1.36 13.57 9.69
C TYR A 159 0.69 14.54 10.68
N SER A 160 1.09 14.47 11.96
CA SER A 160 0.61 15.38 13.02
C SER A 160 1.09 16.82 12.88
N ASP A 161 2.13 17.07 12.10
CA ASP A 161 2.81 18.36 12.01
C ASP A 161 2.27 19.25 10.88
N PHE A 162 1.09 18.91 10.37
CA PHE A 162 0.36 19.67 9.36
C PHE A 162 0.25 21.16 9.77
N LYS A 163 0.50 22.03 8.80
CA LYS A 163 0.39 23.48 8.94
C LYS A 163 -0.64 24.03 7.94
N PRO A 164 -1.33 25.14 8.29
CA PRO A 164 -2.35 25.70 7.40
C PRO A 164 -1.86 26.09 6.00
N GLU A 165 -0.57 26.36 5.85
CA GLU A 165 0.07 26.69 4.58
C GLU A 165 0.49 25.47 3.74
N ASP A 166 0.38 24.25 4.28
CA ASP A 166 0.76 23.04 3.57
C ASP A 166 -0.18 22.76 2.38
N TYR A 167 0.39 22.18 1.34
CA TYR A 167 -0.38 21.74 0.20
C TYR A 167 -1.24 20.53 0.61
N ILE A 168 -2.56 20.70 0.49
CA ILE A 168 -3.51 19.60 0.76
C ILE A 168 -3.65 18.79 -0.53
N SER A 169 -3.46 17.48 -0.41
CA SER A 169 -3.65 16.55 -1.52
C SER A 169 -5.06 16.65 -2.10
N ILE A 170 -5.16 16.54 -3.42
CA ILE A 170 -6.45 16.37 -4.10
C ILE A 170 -7.06 14.99 -3.82
N TYR A 171 -6.26 14.06 -3.29
CA TYR A 171 -6.67 12.71 -2.92
C TYR A 171 -6.92 12.63 -1.42
N THR A 172 -8.01 11.96 -1.05
CA THR A 172 -8.29 11.58 0.34
C THR A 172 -7.79 10.16 0.58
N LEU A 173 -7.67 9.74 1.84
CA LEU A 173 -7.36 8.35 2.17
C LEU A 173 -8.32 7.36 1.51
N THR A 174 -9.61 7.69 1.44
CA THR A 174 -10.62 6.88 0.73
C THR A 174 -10.27 6.69 -0.74
N ASN A 175 -9.84 7.77 -1.44
CA ASN A 175 -9.45 7.68 -2.84
C ASN A 175 -8.21 6.81 -3.05
N LEU A 176 -7.28 6.82 -2.11
CA LEU A 176 -6.08 5.97 -2.17
C LEU A 176 -6.43 4.49 -1.98
N ILE A 177 -7.42 4.17 -1.14
CA ILE A 177 -7.86 2.79 -0.88
C ILE A 177 -8.76 2.26 -2.01
N ASP A 178 -9.69 3.09 -2.54
CA ASP A 178 -10.66 2.65 -3.56
C ASP A 178 -10.14 2.78 -4.99
N GLY A 179 -8.86 3.12 -5.17
CA GLY A 179 -8.22 3.26 -6.47
C GLY A 179 -8.71 4.46 -7.29
N SER A 180 -9.41 5.42 -6.67
CA SER A 180 -9.89 6.61 -7.40
C SER A 180 -8.81 7.66 -7.65
N TYR A 181 -7.59 7.43 -7.14
CA TYR A 181 -6.45 8.24 -7.51
C TYR A 181 -5.86 7.75 -8.86
N GLY A 182 -5.43 8.68 -9.68
CA GLY A 182 -4.76 8.35 -10.95
C GLY A 182 -5.67 8.10 -12.15
N MET A 183 -6.98 8.16 -11.98
CA MET A 183 -7.84 8.47 -13.11
C MET A 183 -7.80 9.98 -13.34
N GLY A 184 -6.60 10.47 -13.70
CA GLY A 184 -6.50 11.76 -14.33
C GLY A 184 -7.55 11.79 -15.42
N ILE A 185 -8.38 12.81 -15.40
CA ILE A 185 -9.34 13.12 -16.43
C ILE A 185 -8.56 13.04 -17.74
N SER A 186 -8.72 11.92 -18.48
CA SER A 186 -8.40 11.90 -19.89
C SER A 186 -9.36 12.89 -20.51
N THR A 187 -8.91 14.09 -20.69
CA THR A 187 -9.56 15.04 -21.59
C THR A 187 -9.19 14.59 -22.99
N ASP A 188 -10.02 13.71 -23.57
CA ASP A 188 -10.11 13.59 -25.01
C ASP A 188 -10.74 14.85 -25.61
#